data_f7428e99a328ff81bbf87cca2018d44b
#
_entry.id   f7428e99a328ff81bbf87cca2018d44b
#
_cell.length_a   1.000
_cell.length_b   1.000
_cell.length_c   1.000
_cell.angle_alpha   90.00
_cell.angle_beta   90.00
_cell.angle_gamma   90.00
#
_symmetry.space_group_name_H-M   'P 1'
#
loop_
_entity.id
_entity.type
_entity.pdbx_description
1 polymer ?
#
loop_
_entity_poly.entity_id
_entity_poly.type
_entity_poly.pdbx_seq_one_letter_code
_entity_poly.pdbx_strand_id
1 'polypeptide(L)'
;MRLPKYISRYATVLVAISGLQLGACASLISNVASDMAENLSSAMLNQDDPETVRAGMPSYMLLMDSFVEGSPDDPAMLGAAAKLYASYGAVFADDEKRASRLTSRARNYAAKAICNTYAASCEWRELNYDDFVATLDGLGERHSEVVFSYSFATLAYLRAHSSDWNSLAELPQAEALLKRYLEISGDSADATAHTFLGIILTLRPPALGGKPEEARTHFEEAIAMSDGRDLGTKIEFVKGYAKLLYDRELHDELVDEVLDASPYADGLTLTNVIAQEEALQLRAAADDYF
;
A
#
# COMPACT_ATOMS: atom_id res chain seq x y z
N MET A 1 -43.69 -44.18 29.38
CA MET A 1 -42.47 -44.20 30.18
C MET A 1 -41.91 -42.80 30.22
N ARG A 2 -42.08 -42.03 31.32
CA ARG A 2 -41.65 -40.59 31.37
C ARG A 2 -40.24 -40.57 31.95
N LEU A 3 -39.29 -40.09 31.13
CA LEU A 3 -37.90 -39.87 31.56
C LEU A 3 -37.85 -38.84 32.71
N PRO A 4 -37.07 -39.06 33.75
CA PRO A 4 -37.00 -38.16 34.90
C PRO A 4 -36.41 -36.80 34.53
N LYS A 5 -37.06 -35.73 35.00
CA LYS A 5 -36.72 -34.30 34.72
C LYS A 5 -35.26 -33.90 35.00
N TYR A 6 -34.49 -34.70 35.74
CA TYR A 6 -33.09 -34.47 36.05
C TYR A 6 -32.17 -34.74 34.84
N ILE A 7 -32.45 -35.72 33.98
CA ILE A 7 -31.62 -36.05 32.83
C ILE A 7 -31.66 -34.91 31.77
N SER A 8 -32.81 -34.24 31.64
CA SER A 8 -32.96 -33.08 30.72
C SER A 8 -32.10 -31.88 31.14
N ARG A 9 -31.91 -31.61 32.42
CA ARG A 9 -31.10 -30.46 32.91
C ARG A 9 -29.60 -30.68 32.71
N TYR A 10 -29.11 -31.92 32.89
CA TYR A 10 -27.70 -32.27 32.67
C TYR A 10 -27.35 -32.30 31.15
N ALA A 11 -28.27 -32.72 30.29
CA ALA A 11 -28.08 -32.67 28.84
C ALA A 11 -27.99 -31.24 28.32
N THR A 12 -28.79 -30.31 28.87
CA THR A 12 -28.74 -28.87 28.46
C THR A 12 -27.47 -28.20 28.92
N VAL A 13 -26.95 -28.53 30.11
CA VAL A 13 -25.68 -27.97 30.63
C VAL A 13 -24.48 -28.51 29.87
N LEU A 14 -24.49 -29.81 29.49
CA LEU A 14 -23.41 -30.42 28.68
C LEU A 14 -23.33 -29.83 27.25
N VAL A 15 -24.47 -29.54 26.62
CA VAL A 15 -24.51 -28.90 25.29
C VAL A 15 -24.03 -27.43 25.36
N ALA A 16 -24.36 -26.72 26.45
CA ALA A 16 -23.89 -25.33 26.62
C ALA A 16 -22.37 -25.24 26.86
N ILE A 17 -21.78 -26.20 27.60
CA ILE A 17 -20.33 -26.25 27.85
C ILE A 17 -19.56 -26.65 26.57
N SER A 18 -20.11 -27.54 25.71
CA SER A 18 -19.49 -27.91 24.44
C SER A 18 -19.51 -26.78 23.42
N GLY A 19 -20.51 -25.89 23.47
CA GLY A 19 -20.59 -24.70 22.58
C GLY A 19 -19.57 -23.61 22.91
N LEU A 20 -19.19 -23.46 24.20
CA LEU A 20 -18.18 -22.48 24.60
C LEU A 20 -16.75 -22.89 24.21
N GLN A 21 -16.46 -24.16 24.04
CA GLN A 21 -15.10 -24.62 23.70
C GLN A 21 -14.77 -24.47 22.22
N LEU A 22 -15.76 -24.46 21.33
CA LEU A 22 -15.55 -24.25 19.89
C LEU A 22 -15.24 -22.78 19.54
N GLY A 23 -15.76 -21.84 20.31
CA GLY A 23 -15.46 -20.41 20.10
C GLY A 23 -14.03 -20.00 20.53
N ALA A 24 -13.49 -20.67 21.56
CA ALA A 24 -12.13 -20.37 22.06
C ALA A 24 -11.03 -20.86 21.11
N CYS A 25 -11.23 -21.96 20.39
CA CYS A 25 -10.26 -22.44 19.41
C CYS A 25 -10.21 -21.59 18.15
N ALA A 26 -11.34 -21.06 17.70
CA ALA A 26 -11.39 -20.21 16.50
C ALA A 26 -10.66 -18.88 16.72
N SER A 27 -10.80 -18.26 17.89
CA SER A 27 -10.09 -17.00 18.22
C SER A 27 -8.58 -17.20 18.43
N LEU A 28 -8.14 -18.34 18.93
CA LEU A 28 -6.73 -18.67 19.07
C LEU A 28 -6.06 -18.88 17.71
N ILE A 29 -6.75 -19.52 16.75
CA ILE A 29 -6.22 -19.77 15.41
C ILE A 29 -6.14 -18.46 14.62
N SER A 30 -7.12 -17.56 14.75
CA SER A 30 -7.09 -16.25 14.08
C SER A 30 -5.96 -15.37 14.59
N ASN A 31 -5.70 -15.33 15.88
CA ASN A 31 -4.61 -14.56 16.46
C ASN A 31 -3.23 -15.08 16.01
N VAL A 32 -3.03 -16.40 16.00
CA VAL A 32 -1.77 -17.01 15.52
C VAL A 32 -1.54 -16.71 14.02
N ALA A 33 -2.58 -16.72 13.22
CA ALA A 33 -2.46 -16.40 11.80
C ALA A 33 -2.14 -14.90 11.56
N SER A 34 -2.73 -14.00 12.36
CA SER A 34 -2.42 -12.56 12.31
C SER A 34 -0.98 -12.30 12.75
N ASP A 35 -0.57 -12.85 13.89
CA ASP A 35 0.81 -12.71 14.41
C ASP A 35 1.84 -13.25 13.38
N MET A 36 1.53 -14.36 12.72
CA MET A 36 2.39 -14.93 11.69
C MET A 36 2.48 -14.02 10.45
N ALA A 37 1.38 -13.38 10.04
CA ALA A 37 1.36 -12.46 8.92
C ALA A 37 2.16 -11.17 9.22
N GLU A 38 2.01 -10.63 10.44
CA GLU A 38 2.79 -9.47 10.90
C GLU A 38 4.28 -9.80 10.97
N ASN A 39 4.64 -10.93 11.58
CA ASN A 39 6.03 -11.38 11.68
C ASN A 39 6.65 -11.60 10.30
N LEU A 40 5.92 -12.17 9.34
CA LEU A 40 6.41 -12.38 7.98
C LEU A 40 6.57 -11.04 7.24
N SER A 41 5.62 -10.12 7.39
CA SER A 41 5.73 -8.77 6.83
C SER A 41 6.96 -8.05 7.39
N SER A 42 7.12 -8.07 8.71
CA SER A 42 8.30 -7.50 9.39
C SER A 42 9.61 -8.14 8.90
N ALA A 43 9.65 -9.47 8.78
CA ALA A 43 10.83 -10.18 8.27
C ALA A 43 11.18 -9.79 6.83
N MET A 44 10.18 -9.56 5.97
CA MET A 44 10.39 -9.08 4.60
C MET A 44 10.91 -7.65 4.56
N LEU A 45 10.28 -6.75 5.33
CA LEU A 45 10.65 -5.34 5.36
C LEU A 45 12.04 -5.09 6.01
N ASN A 46 12.46 -5.97 6.90
CA ASN A 46 13.78 -5.91 7.54
C ASN A 46 14.86 -6.77 6.83
N GLN A 47 14.53 -7.35 5.66
CA GLN A 47 15.48 -8.11 4.86
C GLN A 47 16.44 -7.18 4.11
N ASP A 48 17.73 -7.48 4.14
CA ASP A 48 18.77 -6.73 3.44
C ASP A 48 19.24 -7.39 2.11
N ASP A 49 18.57 -8.47 1.72
CA ASP A 49 18.73 -9.13 0.43
C ASP A 49 17.43 -9.08 -0.39
N PRO A 50 17.27 -8.08 -1.31
CA PRO A 50 16.10 -7.95 -2.15
C PRO A 50 15.80 -9.18 -3.01
N GLU A 51 16.82 -9.96 -3.40
CA GLU A 51 16.63 -11.16 -4.22
C GLU A 51 15.96 -12.30 -3.43
N THR A 52 16.25 -12.44 -2.14
CA THR A 52 15.52 -13.37 -1.26
C THR A 52 14.03 -13.02 -1.20
N VAL A 53 13.69 -11.73 -1.08
CA VAL A 53 12.30 -11.26 -1.07
C VAL A 53 11.65 -11.44 -2.44
N ARG A 54 12.33 -11.07 -3.53
CA ARG A 54 11.90 -11.27 -4.92
C ARG A 54 11.52 -12.72 -5.19
N ALA A 55 12.36 -13.65 -4.76
CA ALA A 55 12.16 -15.09 -4.98
C ALA A 55 11.05 -15.68 -4.09
N GLY A 56 10.89 -15.19 -2.84
CA GLY A 56 9.95 -15.73 -1.86
C GLY A 56 8.53 -15.20 -2.01
N MET A 57 8.35 -13.91 -2.30
CA MET A 57 7.03 -13.26 -2.37
C MET A 57 6.01 -13.93 -3.30
N PRO A 58 6.36 -14.48 -4.49
CA PRO A 58 5.38 -15.15 -5.33
C PRO A 58 4.66 -16.32 -4.66
N SER A 59 5.35 -17.10 -3.84
CA SER A 59 4.73 -18.19 -3.08
C SER A 59 3.75 -17.66 -2.04
N TYR A 60 4.10 -16.55 -1.40
CA TYR A 60 3.23 -15.89 -0.43
C TYR A 60 2.01 -15.24 -1.11
N MET A 61 2.16 -14.70 -2.31
CA MET A 61 1.04 -14.18 -3.11
C MET A 61 0.02 -15.29 -3.43
N LEU A 62 0.47 -16.49 -3.79
CA LEU A 62 -0.42 -17.64 -4.02
C LEU A 62 -1.13 -18.09 -2.73
N LEU A 63 -0.44 -18.02 -1.60
CA LEU A 63 -1.05 -18.31 -0.30
C LEU A 63 -2.14 -17.28 0.03
N MET A 64 -1.88 -15.99 -0.20
CA MET A 64 -2.87 -14.93 -0.02
C MET A 64 -4.09 -15.11 -0.93
N ASP A 65 -3.89 -15.50 -2.18
CA ASP A 65 -5.01 -15.84 -3.08
C ASP A 65 -5.88 -16.96 -2.50
N SER A 66 -5.27 -18.00 -1.92
CA SER A 66 -6.02 -19.08 -1.26
C SER A 66 -6.83 -18.58 -0.05
N PHE A 67 -6.31 -17.63 0.72
CA PHE A 67 -7.06 -17.03 1.83
C PHE A 67 -8.24 -16.18 1.31
N VAL A 68 -8.02 -15.40 0.25
CA VAL A 68 -9.09 -14.64 -0.41
C VAL A 68 -10.16 -15.57 -0.99
N GLU A 69 -9.80 -16.73 -1.56
CA GLU A 69 -10.78 -17.73 -2.02
C GLU A 69 -11.61 -18.29 -0.86
N GLY A 70 -11.00 -18.49 0.30
CA GLY A 70 -11.68 -18.97 1.52
C GLY A 70 -12.57 -17.89 2.18
N SER A 71 -12.27 -16.62 2.00
CA SER A 71 -12.98 -15.48 2.58
C SER A 71 -13.08 -14.32 1.57
N PRO A 72 -13.85 -14.51 0.47
CA PRO A 72 -13.79 -13.62 -0.70
C PRO A 72 -14.32 -12.21 -0.46
N ASP A 73 -15.05 -11.99 0.63
CA ASP A 73 -15.66 -10.70 0.96
C ASP A 73 -15.05 -10.04 2.21
N ASP A 74 -13.97 -10.62 2.77
CA ASP A 74 -13.25 -10.05 3.92
C ASP A 74 -12.39 -8.85 3.49
N PRO A 75 -12.70 -7.61 3.95
CA PRO A 75 -11.96 -6.43 3.53
C PRO A 75 -10.50 -6.44 3.98
N ALA A 76 -10.18 -7.04 5.12
CA ALA A 76 -8.81 -7.10 5.63
C ALA A 76 -7.94 -8.01 4.76
N MET A 77 -8.46 -9.21 4.41
CA MET A 77 -7.77 -10.13 3.50
C MET A 77 -7.58 -9.54 2.10
N LEU A 78 -8.62 -8.91 1.56
CA LEU A 78 -8.57 -8.23 0.27
C LEU A 78 -7.57 -7.07 0.28
N GLY A 79 -7.54 -6.27 1.34
CA GLY A 79 -6.60 -5.16 1.51
C GLY A 79 -5.15 -5.64 1.62
N ALA A 80 -4.90 -6.72 2.38
CA ALA A 80 -3.58 -7.34 2.50
C ALA A 80 -3.09 -7.90 1.15
N ALA A 81 -3.95 -8.62 0.42
CA ALA A 81 -3.65 -9.11 -0.92
C ALA A 81 -3.34 -7.95 -1.88
N ALA A 82 -4.12 -6.87 -1.83
CA ALA A 82 -3.91 -5.69 -2.65
C ALA A 82 -2.53 -5.07 -2.41
N LYS A 83 -2.17 -4.84 -1.15
CA LYS A 83 -0.85 -4.30 -0.77
C LYS A 83 0.29 -5.20 -1.25
N LEU A 84 0.18 -6.51 -1.06
CA LEU A 84 1.21 -7.48 -1.48
C LEU A 84 1.41 -7.50 -3.00
N TYR A 85 0.31 -7.56 -3.77
CA TYR A 85 0.37 -7.54 -5.24
C TYR A 85 0.86 -6.20 -5.78
N ALA A 86 0.47 -5.08 -5.16
CA ALA A 86 0.93 -3.75 -5.53
C ALA A 86 2.44 -3.59 -5.30
N SER A 87 2.93 -3.99 -4.12
CA SER A 87 4.37 -3.93 -3.79
C SER A 87 5.20 -4.77 -4.74
N TYR A 88 4.83 -6.04 -4.96
CA TYR A 88 5.57 -6.90 -5.87
C TYR A 88 5.52 -6.39 -7.32
N GLY A 89 4.36 -5.94 -7.76
CA GLY A 89 4.18 -5.42 -9.12
C GLY A 89 4.93 -4.11 -9.38
N ALA A 90 5.08 -3.26 -8.36
CA ALA A 90 5.78 -1.98 -8.48
C ALA A 90 7.31 -2.13 -8.38
N VAL A 91 7.81 -3.08 -7.56
CA VAL A 91 9.23 -3.17 -7.21
C VAL A 91 9.95 -4.29 -7.95
N PHE A 92 9.31 -5.47 -8.08
CA PHE A 92 9.97 -6.70 -8.53
C PHE A 92 9.48 -7.25 -9.87
N ALA A 93 8.55 -6.58 -10.55
CA ALA A 93 8.11 -7.04 -11.87
C ALA A 93 9.19 -6.74 -12.92
N ASP A 94 9.61 -7.77 -13.64
CA ASP A 94 10.73 -7.71 -14.58
C ASP A 94 10.38 -7.00 -15.91
N ASP A 95 9.10 -6.86 -16.22
CA ASP A 95 8.59 -6.23 -17.44
C ASP A 95 7.26 -5.51 -17.22
N GLU A 96 6.97 -4.53 -18.09
CA GLU A 96 5.75 -3.69 -18.04
C GLU A 96 4.46 -4.53 -18.08
N LYS A 97 4.43 -5.61 -18.87
CA LYS A 97 3.24 -6.45 -18.98
C LYS A 97 2.95 -7.20 -17.68
N ARG A 98 4.00 -7.65 -17.00
CA ARG A 98 3.87 -8.29 -15.69
C ARG A 98 3.49 -7.27 -14.62
N ALA A 99 4.15 -6.12 -14.58
CA ALA A 99 3.81 -5.01 -13.69
C ALA A 99 2.34 -4.59 -13.85
N SER A 100 1.89 -4.35 -15.08
CA SER A 100 0.51 -4.02 -15.40
C SER A 100 -0.49 -5.07 -14.90
N ARG A 101 -0.22 -6.36 -15.12
CA ARG A 101 -1.10 -7.46 -14.68
C ARG A 101 -1.20 -7.56 -13.16
N LEU A 102 -0.07 -7.45 -12.45
CA LEU A 102 -0.03 -7.57 -10.99
C LEU A 102 -0.68 -6.37 -10.30
N THR A 103 -0.39 -5.17 -10.77
CA THR A 103 -0.98 -3.94 -10.22
C THR A 103 -2.47 -3.82 -10.55
N SER A 104 -2.93 -4.32 -11.71
CA SER A 104 -4.37 -4.45 -12.02
C SER A 104 -5.07 -5.39 -11.05
N ARG A 105 -4.44 -6.54 -10.72
CA ARG A 105 -4.98 -7.48 -9.72
C ARG A 105 -5.04 -6.84 -8.34
N ALA A 106 -3.97 -6.16 -7.93
CA ALA A 106 -3.91 -5.39 -6.68
C ALA A 106 -5.07 -4.41 -6.57
N ARG A 107 -5.28 -3.61 -7.61
CA ARG A 107 -6.36 -2.63 -7.67
C ARG A 107 -7.75 -3.26 -7.60
N ASN A 108 -7.96 -4.42 -8.22
CA ASN A 108 -9.23 -5.12 -8.14
C ASN A 108 -9.50 -5.65 -6.72
N TYR A 109 -8.50 -6.18 -6.02
CA TYR A 109 -8.64 -6.57 -4.62
C TYR A 109 -8.95 -5.37 -3.73
N ALA A 110 -8.23 -4.27 -3.90
CA ALA A 110 -8.45 -3.05 -3.14
C ALA A 110 -9.84 -2.43 -3.39
N ALA A 111 -10.29 -2.41 -4.65
CA ALA A 111 -11.64 -1.94 -5.00
C ALA A 111 -12.73 -2.78 -4.34
N LYS A 112 -12.56 -4.11 -4.29
CA LYS A 112 -13.49 -4.99 -3.59
C LYS A 112 -13.44 -4.77 -2.07
N ALA A 113 -12.26 -4.59 -1.48
CA ALA A 113 -12.09 -4.32 -0.06
C ALA A 113 -12.84 -3.06 0.38
N ILE A 114 -12.62 -1.95 -0.33
CA ILE A 114 -13.27 -0.69 0.02
C ILE A 114 -14.77 -0.71 -0.29
N CYS A 115 -15.21 -1.34 -1.37
CA CYS A 115 -16.65 -1.50 -1.68
C CYS A 115 -17.38 -2.28 -0.58
N ASN A 116 -16.79 -3.35 -0.04
CA ASN A 116 -17.37 -4.13 1.06
C ASN A 116 -17.42 -3.36 2.39
N THR A 117 -16.62 -2.30 2.53
CA THR A 117 -16.55 -1.48 3.74
C THR A 117 -17.36 -0.19 3.60
N TYR A 118 -17.39 0.39 2.40
CA TYR A 118 -18.03 1.66 2.08
C TYR A 118 -18.75 1.58 0.73
N ALA A 119 -20.05 1.35 0.75
CA ALA A 119 -20.84 1.05 -0.45
C ALA A 119 -20.78 2.14 -1.54
N ALA A 120 -20.63 3.43 -1.17
CA ALA A 120 -20.48 4.50 -2.16
C ALA A 120 -19.22 4.39 -3.01
N SER A 121 -18.22 3.59 -2.60
CA SER A 121 -16.99 3.37 -3.36
C SER A 121 -17.11 2.31 -4.45
N CYS A 122 -18.20 1.55 -4.51
CA CYS A 122 -18.34 0.45 -5.46
C CYS A 122 -18.28 0.89 -6.93
N GLU A 123 -18.71 2.11 -7.21
CA GLU A 123 -18.78 2.69 -8.56
C GLU A 123 -17.72 3.78 -8.80
N TRP A 124 -16.74 3.97 -7.91
CA TRP A 124 -15.76 5.06 -7.99
C TRP A 124 -15.04 5.15 -9.35
N ARG A 125 -14.80 4.02 -9.98
CA ARG A 125 -14.09 3.96 -11.27
C ARG A 125 -14.94 4.44 -12.46
N GLU A 126 -16.25 4.60 -12.26
CA GLU A 126 -17.21 5.02 -13.28
C GLU A 126 -17.67 6.47 -13.05
N LEU A 127 -17.38 7.03 -11.87
CA LEU A 127 -17.76 8.40 -11.52
C LEU A 127 -16.86 9.43 -12.20
N ASN A 128 -17.46 10.56 -12.60
CA ASN A 128 -16.69 11.75 -12.89
C ASN A 128 -16.07 12.33 -11.60
N TYR A 129 -15.17 13.31 -11.75
CA TYR A 129 -14.40 13.85 -10.63
C TYR A 129 -15.29 14.44 -9.53
N ASP A 130 -16.29 15.27 -9.88
CA ASP A 130 -17.12 15.97 -8.91
C ASP A 130 -18.00 14.99 -8.11
N ASP A 131 -18.59 14.00 -8.79
CA ASP A 131 -19.40 12.96 -8.15
C ASP A 131 -18.51 12.06 -7.26
N PHE A 132 -17.30 11.74 -7.69
CA PHE A 132 -16.33 11.00 -6.89
C PHE A 132 -15.98 11.75 -5.60
N VAL A 133 -15.60 13.04 -5.71
CA VAL A 133 -15.23 13.87 -4.55
C VAL A 133 -16.38 13.98 -3.56
N ALA A 134 -17.62 14.12 -4.04
CA ALA A 134 -18.80 14.18 -3.17
C ALA A 134 -18.98 12.91 -2.32
N THR A 135 -18.49 11.76 -2.77
CA THR A 135 -18.54 10.52 -1.96
C THR A 135 -17.53 10.50 -0.82
N LEU A 136 -16.43 11.27 -0.92
CA LEU A 136 -15.35 11.22 0.06
C LEU A 136 -15.76 11.74 1.45
N ASP A 137 -16.75 12.63 1.53
CA ASP A 137 -17.28 13.19 2.79
C ASP A 137 -17.81 12.10 3.74
N GLY A 138 -18.29 10.98 3.20
CA GLY A 138 -18.77 9.83 3.99
C GLY A 138 -17.68 8.95 4.58
N LEU A 139 -16.42 9.18 4.20
CA LEU A 139 -15.28 8.46 4.78
C LEU A 139 -14.93 9.05 6.14
N GLY A 140 -14.52 8.19 7.07
CA GLY A 140 -14.04 8.56 8.40
C GLY A 140 -12.96 7.60 8.87
N GLU A 141 -12.41 7.81 10.07
CA GLU A 141 -11.28 7.09 10.65
C GLU A 141 -11.36 5.55 10.48
N ARG A 142 -12.53 4.97 10.72
CA ARG A 142 -12.76 3.51 10.55
C ARG A 142 -12.48 2.98 9.14
N HIS A 143 -12.40 3.85 8.14
CA HIS A 143 -12.14 3.50 6.75
C HIS A 143 -10.67 3.71 6.35
N SER A 144 -9.83 4.29 7.24
CA SER A 144 -8.46 4.73 6.90
C SER A 144 -7.62 3.60 6.29
N GLU A 145 -7.64 2.40 6.85
CA GLU A 145 -6.85 1.29 6.35
C GLU A 145 -7.26 0.83 4.95
N VAL A 146 -8.55 0.71 4.67
CA VAL A 146 -9.00 0.29 3.33
C VAL A 146 -8.83 1.42 2.30
N VAL A 147 -8.95 2.69 2.73
CA VAL A 147 -8.62 3.86 1.88
C VAL A 147 -7.15 3.87 1.54
N PHE A 148 -6.26 3.63 2.51
CA PHE A 148 -4.82 3.52 2.26
C PHE A 148 -4.50 2.38 1.29
N SER A 149 -5.06 1.19 1.53
CA SER A 149 -4.85 0.02 0.66
C SER A 149 -5.31 0.28 -0.78
N TYR A 150 -6.45 0.96 -0.96
CA TYR A 150 -6.95 1.33 -2.28
C TYR A 150 -6.08 2.40 -2.95
N SER A 151 -5.64 3.42 -2.20
CA SER A 151 -4.74 4.47 -2.69
C SER A 151 -3.40 3.90 -3.14
N PHE A 152 -2.81 3.01 -2.33
CA PHE A 152 -1.55 2.34 -2.67
C PHE A 152 -1.66 1.49 -3.94
N ALA A 153 -2.67 0.63 -4.02
CA ALA A 153 -2.87 -0.22 -5.19
C ALA A 153 -3.20 0.61 -6.45
N THR A 154 -3.93 1.73 -6.29
CA THR A 154 -4.23 2.66 -7.38
C THR A 154 -2.96 3.36 -7.87
N LEU A 155 -2.10 3.86 -6.97
CA LEU A 155 -0.82 4.47 -7.35
C LEU A 155 0.08 3.48 -8.11
N ALA A 156 0.24 2.25 -7.59
CA ALA A 156 1.00 1.21 -8.27
C ALA A 156 0.44 0.92 -9.67
N TYR A 157 -0.89 0.87 -9.82
CA TYR A 157 -1.55 0.72 -11.10
C TYR A 157 -1.26 1.90 -12.04
N LEU A 158 -1.43 3.14 -11.59
CA LEU A 158 -1.21 4.34 -12.39
C LEU A 158 0.23 4.45 -12.89
N ARG A 159 1.22 4.10 -12.07
CA ARG A 159 2.64 4.05 -12.47
C ARG A 159 2.89 3.00 -13.54
N ALA A 160 2.36 1.79 -13.36
CA ALA A 160 2.51 0.69 -14.33
C ALA A 160 1.75 0.93 -15.64
N HIS A 161 0.80 1.88 -15.68
CA HIS A 161 0.00 2.25 -16.83
C HIS A 161 0.22 3.73 -17.23
N SER A 162 1.38 4.30 -16.90
CA SER A 162 1.68 5.72 -17.12
C SER A 162 1.72 6.13 -18.62
N SER A 163 1.78 5.18 -19.54
CA SER A 163 1.64 5.41 -20.98
C SER A 163 0.19 5.48 -21.47
N ASP A 164 -0.80 5.09 -20.63
CA ASP A 164 -2.22 5.13 -20.97
C ASP A 164 -2.88 6.41 -20.45
N TRP A 165 -3.37 7.23 -21.35
CA TRP A 165 -4.05 8.50 -21.02
C TRP A 165 -5.32 8.31 -20.18
N ASN A 166 -6.04 7.20 -20.33
CA ASN A 166 -7.23 6.93 -19.52
C ASN A 166 -6.83 6.68 -18.06
N SER A 167 -5.73 5.98 -17.84
CA SER A 167 -5.20 5.76 -16.50
C SER A 167 -4.72 7.08 -15.88
N LEU A 168 -4.01 7.92 -16.65
CA LEU A 168 -3.57 9.23 -16.16
C LEU A 168 -4.72 10.21 -15.86
N ALA A 169 -5.88 10.03 -16.49
CA ALA A 169 -7.07 10.85 -16.19
C ALA A 169 -7.61 10.61 -14.78
N GLU A 170 -7.26 9.51 -14.13
CA GLU A 170 -7.65 9.19 -12.74
C GLU A 170 -6.75 9.85 -11.66
N LEU A 171 -5.63 10.48 -12.04
CA LEU A 171 -4.71 11.12 -11.08
C LEU A 171 -5.38 12.14 -10.16
N PRO A 172 -6.31 13.02 -10.61
CA PRO A 172 -7.01 13.94 -9.71
C PRO A 172 -7.84 13.21 -8.64
N GLN A 173 -8.49 12.09 -8.98
CA GLN A 173 -9.25 11.28 -8.02
C GLN A 173 -8.32 10.62 -7.00
N ALA A 174 -7.17 10.09 -7.45
CA ALA A 174 -6.18 9.50 -6.56
C ALA A 174 -5.57 10.54 -5.60
N GLU A 175 -5.30 11.77 -6.09
CA GLU A 175 -4.86 12.90 -5.26
C GLU A 175 -5.92 13.25 -4.19
N ALA A 176 -7.19 13.43 -4.60
CA ALA A 176 -8.27 13.77 -3.68
C ALA A 176 -8.46 12.68 -2.60
N LEU A 177 -8.36 11.41 -2.97
CA LEU A 177 -8.50 10.31 -2.03
C LEU A 177 -7.35 10.25 -1.01
N LEU A 178 -6.10 10.47 -1.43
CA LEU A 178 -4.96 10.51 -0.51
C LEU A 178 -5.03 11.72 0.43
N LYS A 179 -5.48 12.89 -0.05
CA LYS A 179 -5.75 14.05 0.81
C LYS A 179 -6.83 13.71 1.84
N ARG A 180 -7.90 13.04 1.42
CA ARG A 180 -8.93 12.58 2.35
C ARG A 180 -8.39 11.56 3.36
N TYR A 181 -7.50 10.65 2.93
CA TYR A 181 -6.83 9.73 3.84
C TYR A 181 -6.07 10.49 4.95
N LEU A 182 -5.28 11.50 4.63
CA LEU A 182 -4.56 12.30 5.62
C LEU A 182 -5.51 12.99 6.62
N GLU A 183 -6.68 13.46 6.16
CA GLU A 183 -7.68 14.09 7.04
C GLU A 183 -8.30 13.10 8.03
N ILE A 184 -8.58 11.87 7.61
CA ILE A 184 -9.29 10.86 8.42
C ILE A 184 -8.36 9.97 9.25
N SER A 185 -7.08 9.88 8.92
CA SER A 185 -6.09 9.08 9.66
C SER A 185 -5.53 9.82 10.88
N GLY A 186 -5.64 11.15 10.94
CA GLY A 186 -5.18 11.95 12.07
C GLY A 186 -3.71 11.68 12.42
N ASP A 187 -3.43 11.45 13.69
CA ASP A 187 -2.07 11.16 14.18
C ASP A 187 -1.50 9.83 13.69
N SER A 188 -2.34 8.99 13.07
CA SER A 188 -1.93 7.73 12.44
C SER A 188 -1.50 7.91 10.98
N ALA A 189 -1.45 9.16 10.47
CA ALA A 189 -1.01 9.44 9.10
C ALA A 189 0.43 8.97 8.92
N ASP A 190 0.63 8.15 7.90
CA ASP A 190 1.94 7.58 7.56
C ASP A 190 2.70 8.52 6.63
N ALA A 191 4.01 8.67 6.85
CA ALA A 191 4.92 9.35 5.93
C ALA A 191 4.76 8.88 4.47
N THR A 192 4.42 7.59 4.30
CA THR A 192 4.16 6.96 2.99
C THR A 192 3.04 7.65 2.21
N ALA A 193 1.99 8.17 2.88
CA ALA A 193 0.91 8.89 2.20
C ALA A 193 1.38 10.22 1.61
N HIS A 194 2.28 10.92 2.30
CA HIS A 194 2.93 12.12 1.80
C HIS A 194 3.86 11.79 0.61
N THR A 195 4.64 10.71 0.70
CA THR A 195 5.44 10.22 -0.45
C THR A 195 4.55 9.94 -1.67
N PHE A 196 3.41 9.29 -1.47
CA PHE A 196 2.47 8.99 -2.57
C PHE A 196 1.87 10.25 -3.19
N LEU A 197 1.53 11.27 -2.39
CA LEU A 197 1.09 12.57 -2.91
C LEU A 197 2.21 13.24 -3.72
N GLY A 198 3.43 13.24 -3.22
CA GLY A 198 4.58 13.74 -3.97
C GLY A 198 4.74 13.07 -5.33
N ILE A 199 4.61 11.74 -5.38
CA ILE A 199 4.66 10.96 -6.62
C ILE A 199 3.51 11.34 -7.57
N ILE A 200 2.26 11.34 -7.10
CA ILE A 200 1.07 11.64 -7.95
C ILE A 200 1.18 13.03 -8.56
N LEU A 201 1.60 14.01 -7.77
CA LEU A 201 1.72 15.41 -8.19
C LEU A 201 2.85 15.66 -9.20
N THR A 202 3.81 14.72 -9.32
CA THR A 202 4.94 14.78 -10.26
C THR A 202 4.85 13.78 -11.41
N LEU A 203 3.84 12.91 -11.46
CA LEU A 203 3.64 11.97 -12.58
C LEU A 203 3.35 12.67 -13.92
N ARG A 204 2.98 13.94 -13.88
CA ARG A 204 2.77 14.79 -15.07
C ARG A 204 3.57 16.08 -14.95
N PRO A 205 4.08 16.61 -16.06
CA PRO A 205 4.68 17.94 -16.04
C PRO A 205 3.62 19.02 -15.74
N PRO A 206 4.04 20.23 -15.27
CA PRO A 206 3.11 21.32 -14.93
C PRO A 206 2.13 21.67 -16.04
N ALA A 207 2.57 21.62 -17.30
CA ALA A 207 1.75 21.90 -18.49
C ALA A 207 0.57 20.90 -18.65
N LEU A 208 0.64 19.72 -18.03
CA LEU A 208 -0.41 18.69 -18.05
C LEU A 208 -1.08 18.54 -16.67
N GLY A 209 -0.97 19.54 -15.80
CA GLY A 209 -1.62 19.58 -14.50
C GLY A 209 -0.82 18.96 -13.37
N GLY A 210 0.48 18.70 -13.54
CA GLY A 210 1.40 18.38 -12.46
C GLY A 210 1.59 19.57 -11.53
N LYS A 211 1.86 19.31 -10.25
CA LYS A 211 2.01 20.33 -9.18
C LYS A 211 3.32 20.12 -8.42
N PRO A 212 4.48 20.34 -9.05
CA PRO A 212 5.77 19.98 -8.46
C PRO A 212 6.05 20.72 -7.13
N GLU A 213 5.65 21.98 -6.98
CA GLU A 213 5.88 22.72 -5.74
C GLU A 213 5.07 22.16 -4.54
N GLU A 214 3.84 21.72 -4.80
CA GLU A 214 3.04 21.02 -3.79
C GLU A 214 3.65 19.64 -3.50
N ALA A 215 4.15 18.94 -4.51
CA ALA A 215 4.86 17.68 -4.37
C ALA A 215 6.11 17.79 -3.50
N ARG A 216 6.89 18.86 -3.70
CA ARG A 216 8.07 19.15 -2.88
C ARG A 216 7.72 19.21 -1.39
N THR A 217 6.68 19.96 -1.04
CA THR A 217 6.21 20.05 0.35
C THR A 217 5.89 18.65 0.93
N HIS A 218 5.21 17.82 0.16
CA HIS A 218 4.87 16.46 0.61
C HIS A 218 6.11 15.57 0.76
N PHE A 219 7.06 15.61 -0.16
CA PHE A 219 8.31 14.87 0.00
C PHE A 219 9.11 15.32 1.22
N GLU A 220 9.24 16.63 1.45
CA GLU A 220 9.91 17.19 2.62
C GLU A 220 9.23 16.79 3.93
N GLU A 221 7.89 16.79 3.99
CA GLU A 221 7.12 16.30 5.15
C GLU A 221 7.36 14.81 5.39
N ALA A 222 7.32 13.96 4.36
CA ALA A 222 7.58 12.53 4.49
C ALA A 222 9.00 12.25 5.01
N ILE A 223 10.00 12.98 4.50
CA ILE A 223 11.39 12.89 4.97
C ILE A 223 11.48 13.32 6.45
N ALA A 224 10.83 14.41 6.84
CA ALA A 224 10.82 14.88 8.22
C ALA A 224 10.13 13.89 9.18
N MET A 225 8.99 13.31 8.78
CA MET A 225 8.25 12.31 9.57
C MET A 225 9.05 11.02 9.81
N SER A 226 9.92 10.64 8.87
CA SER A 226 10.81 9.47 9.00
C SER A 226 12.15 9.78 9.65
N ASP A 227 12.39 11.00 10.13
CA ASP A 227 13.72 11.51 10.54
C ASP A 227 14.79 11.27 9.46
N GLY A 228 14.42 11.34 8.18
CA GLY A 228 15.29 11.09 7.04
C GLY A 228 15.69 9.63 6.84
N ARG A 229 15.11 8.68 7.59
CA ARG A 229 15.47 7.25 7.55
C ARG A 229 14.82 6.48 6.40
N ASP A 230 13.73 6.98 5.83
CA ASP A 230 13.12 6.43 4.60
C ASP A 230 13.87 6.94 3.37
N LEU A 231 14.86 6.18 2.93
CA LEU A 231 15.67 6.51 1.76
C LEU A 231 14.87 6.38 0.46
N GLY A 232 13.83 5.54 0.45
CA GLY A 232 12.93 5.38 -0.70
C GLY A 232 12.22 6.69 -1.04
N THR A 233 11.76 7.45 -0.04
CA THR A 233 11.15 8.77 -0.23
C THR A 233 12.12 9.75 -0.91
N LYS A 234 13.40 9.77 -0.52
CA LYS A 234 14.41 10.63 -1.16
C LYS A 234 14.62 10.27 -2.63
N ILE A 235 14.66 8.98 -2.95
CA ILE A 235 14.77 8.52 -4.34
C ILE A 235 13.53 8.88 -5.16
N GLU A 236 12.33 8.78 -4.60
CA GLU A 236 11.12 9.23 -5.30
C GLU A 236 11.12 10.75 -5.48
N PHE A 237 11.67 11.52 -4.56
CA PHE A 237 11.86 12.98 -4.71
C PHE A 237 12.83 13.31 -5.85
N VAL A 238 13.96 12.58 -5.95
CA VAL A 238 14.88 12.70 -7.10
C VAL A 238 14.17 12.40 -8.42
N LYS A 239 13.50 11.24 -8.51
CA LYS A 239 12.87 10.75 -9.74
C LYS A 239 11.68 11.61 -10.19
N GLY A 240 10.86 12.04 -9.22
CA GLY A 240 9.64 12.78 -9.48
C GLY A 240 9.86 14.29 -9.65
N TYR A 241 10.63 14.91 -8.74
CA TYR A 241 10.78 16.37 -8.71
C TYR A 241 12.08 16.86 -9.36
N ALA A 242 13.23 16.42 -8.83
CA ALA A 242 14.52 16.97 -9.29
C ALA A 242 14.73 16.73 -10.80
N LYS A 243 14.45 15.53 -11.28
CA LYS A 243 14.51 15.22 -12.72
C LYS A 243 13.48 16.00 -13.53
N LEU A 244 12.23 16.09 -13.06
CA LEU A 244 11.16 16.81 -13.77
C LEU A 244 11.49 18.29 -13.98
N LEU A 245 12.14 18.93 -13.02
CA LEU A 245 12.49 20.33 -13.06
C LEU A 245 13.93 20.61 -13.53
N TYR A 246 14.68 19.58 -13.90
CA TYR A 246 16.11 19.67 -14.24
C TYR A 246 16.96 20.29 -13.13
N ASP A 247 16.61 20.04 -11.87
CA ASP A 247 17.32 20.47 -10.67
C ASP A 247 18.44 19.47 -10.35
N ARG A 248 19.61 19.68 -10.99
CA ARG A 248 20.77 18.80 -10.79
C ARG A 248 21.33 18.91 -9.37
N GLU A 249 21.31 20.10 -8.77
CA GLU A 249 21.86 20.31 -7.42
C GLU A 249 21.11 19.47 -6.40
N LEU A 250 19.78 19.55 -6.40
CA LEU A 250 18.93 18.73 -5.53
C LEU A 250 19.05 17.23 -5.84
N HIS A 251 19.17 16.85 -7.13
CA HIS A 251 19.39 15.46 -7.53
C HIS A 251 20.66 14.90 -6.89
N ASP A 252 21.78 15.59 -7.05
CA ASP A 252 23.08 15.11 -6.57
C ASP A 252 23.12 15.08 -5.04
N GLU A 253 22.57 16.13 -4.35
CA GLU A 253 22.45 16.19 -2.90
C GLU A 253 21.68 14.98 -2.33
N LEU A 254 20.47 14.72 -2.82
CA LEU A 254 19.63 13.62 -2.31
C LEU A 254 20.23 12.25 -2.62
N VAL A 255 20.84 12.08 -3.79
CA VAL A 255 21.52 10.82 -4.16
C VAL A 255 22.72 10.57 -3.24
N ASP A 256 23.51 11.60 -2.93
CA ASP A 256 24.65 11.47 -2.03
C ASP A 256 24.18 11.13 -0.61
N GLU A 257 23.14 11.81 -0.11
CA GLU A 257 22.54 11.50 1.19
C GLU A 257 22.05 10.04 1.29
N VAL A 258 21.43 9.51 0.24
CA VAL A 258 20.97 8.11 0.21
C VAL A 258 22.14 7.13 0.24
N LEU A 259 23.20 7.41 -0.49
CA LEU A 259 24.37 6.53 -0.56
C LEU A 259 25.24 6.55 0.70
N ASP A 260 25.27 7.68 1.42
CA ASP A 260 26.02 7.83 2.66
C ASP A 260 25.27 7.33 3.90
N ALA A 261 23.93 7.15 3.80
CA ALA A 261 23.10 6.71 4.90
C ALA A 261 23.23 5.19 5.17
N SER A 262 22.95 4.79 6.43
CA SER A 262 22.74 3.37 6.75
C SER A 262 21.40 2.90 6.18
N PRO A 263 21.34 1.77 5.46
CA PRO A 263 20.05 1.21 5.02
C PRO A 263 19.28 0.54 6.17
N TYR A 264 19.92 0.23 7.29
CA TYR A 264 19.31 -0.51 8.39
C TYR A 264 18.42 0.41 9.23
N ALA A 265 17.12 0.26 9.03
CA ALA A 265 16.07 0.90 9.83
C ALA A 265 14.88 -0.06 9.94
N ASP A 266 14.29 -0.15 11.13
CA ASP A 266 13.18 -1.06 11.39
C ASP A 266 12.00 -0.78 10.44
N GLY A 267 11.55 -1.83 9.74
CA GLY A 267 10.49 -1.75 8.74
C GLY A 267 10.87 -1.08 7.42
N LEU A 268 12.12 -0.61 7.26
CA LEU A 268 12.58 0.13 6.07
C LEU A 268 13.83 -0.49 5.41
N THR A 269 14.45 -1.51 6.01
CA THR A 269 15.74 -2.04 5.51
C THR A 269 15.65 -2.47 4.04
N LEU A 270 14.62 -3.22 3.67
CA LEU A 270 14.44 -3.67 2.29
C LEU A 270 14.32 -2.51 1.31
N THR A 271 13.45 -1.55 1.60
CA THR A 271 13.23 -0.39 0.73
C THR A 271 14.45 0.51 0.67
N ASN A 272 15.19 0.63 1.76
CA ASN A 272 16.42 1.41 1.81
C ASN A 272 17.56 0.77 0.99
N VAL A 273 17.73 -0.56 1.05
CA VAL A 273 18.70 -1.26 0.19
C VAL A 273 18.37 -1.05 -1.28
N ILE A 274 17.10 -1.22 -1.66
CA ILE A 274 16.64 -0.96 -3.03
C ILE A 274 16.87 0.50 -3.42
N ALA A 275 16.59 1.45 -2.53
CA ALA A 275 16.83 2.86 -2.76
C ALA A 275 18.32 3.17 -3.02
N GLN A 276 19.24 2.51 -2.31
CA GLN A 276 20.68 2.66 -2.55
C GLN A 276 21.12 2.06 -3.90
N GLU A 277 20.55 0.93 -4.32
CA GLU A 277 20.78 0.37 -5.65
C GLU A 277 20.28 1.32 -6.75
N GLU A 278 19.09 1.93 -6.59
CA GLU A 278 18.57 2.95 -7.51
C GLU A 278 19.43 4.22 -7.50
N ALA A 279 19.92 4.67 -6.33
CA ALA A 279 20.79 5.84 -6.20
C ALA A 279 22.09 5.68 -7.01
N LEU A 280 22.70 4.48 -7.00
CA LEU A 280 23.88 4.20 -7.82
C LEU A 280 23.59 4.34 -9.32
N GLN A 281 22.39 3.87 -9.77
CA GLN A 281 21.97 4.01 -11.16
C GLN A 281 21.69 5.47 -11.54
N LEU A 282 21.03 6.23 -10.67
CA LEU A 282 20.73 7.64 -10.86
C LEU A 282 22.02 8.47 -10.95
N ARG A 283 22.99 8.21 -10.05
CA ARG A 283 24.31 8.85 -10.09
C ARG A 283 25.03 8.57 -11.40
N ALA A 284 25.04 7.31 -11.86
CA ALA A 284 25.71 6.93 -13.09
C ALA A 284 25.09 7.56 -14.34
N ALA A 285 23.78 7.82 -14.33
CA ALA A 285 23.06 8.40 -15.45
C ALA A 285 22.94 9.95 -15.39
N ALA A 286 23.43 10.60 -14.34
CA ALA A 286 23.22 12.04 -14.13
C ALA A 286 23.77 12.90 -15.27
N ASP A 287 25.00 12.63 -15.74
CA ASP A 287 25.63 13.40 -16.82
C ASP A 287 24.95 13.23 -18.19
N ASP A 288 24.25 12.11 -18.40
CA ASP A 288 23.49 11.87 -19.63
C ASP A 288 22.12 12.54 -19.59
N TYR A 289 21.60 12.84 -18.41
CA TYR A 289 20.27 13.39 -18.21
C TYR A 289 20.26 14.91 -18.10
N PHE A 290 21.22 15.50 -17.37
CA PHE A 290 21.36 16.94 -17.12
C PHE A 290 22.42 17.58 -18.00
#